data_b4dc765badd989341f388537b1e49d79
#
_entry.id   b4dc765badd989341f388537b1e49d79
#
_cell.length_a   1.000
_cell.length_b   1.000
_cell.length_c   1.000
_cell.angle_alpha   90.00
_cell.angle_beta   90.00
_cell.angle_gamma   90.00
#
_symmetry.space_group_name_H-M   'P 1'
#
loop_
_entity.id
_entity.type
_entity.pdbx_description
1 polymer ?
#
loop_
_entity_poly.entity_id
_entity_poly.type
_entity_poly.pdbx_seq_one_letter_code
_entity_poly.pdbx_strand_id
1 'polypeptide(L)'
;MEACPTHATYKADDGSVGIDPEHCIGCGGCIEACPYGASYKHQVTGRADKCDYCRRATPGQVPACVQVCPVRCRVFGDADNPDDPVARALAGNRHVYVVPPDFDSKPTLAYLNGTTPTDWPRRKDVPPALAAIGPLSSVVKAFGGLALFGVIGVFVKQLFWPSDSGKPSEKGDRP
;
A
#
# COMPACT_ATOMS: atom_id res chain seq x y z
N MET A 1 3.70 10.64 -4.16
CA MET A 1 2.33 11.21 -4.12
C MET A 1 1.52 10.85 -5.36
N GLU A 2 2.15 10.62 -6.49
CA GLU A 2 1.52 10.24 -7.77
C GLU A 2 0.68 8.94 -7.73
N ALA A 3 0.98 8.05 -6.78
CA ALA A 3 0.23 6.80 -6.61
C ALA A 3 -1.20 6.98 -6.07
N CYS A 4 -1.59 8.19 -5.66
CA CYS A 4 -2.93 8.45 -5.13
C CYS A 4 -3.84 9.04 -6.21
N PRO A 5 -4.87 8.30 -6.67
CA PRO A 5 -5.75 8.77 -7.76
C PRO A 5 -6.64 9.95 -7.34
N THR A 6 -6.88 10.13 -6.04
CA THR A 6 -7.70 11.24 -5.51
C THR A 6 -6.86 12.35 -4.90
N HIS A 7 -5.53 12.29 -5.03
CA HIS A 7 -4.59 13.26 -4.43
C HIS A 7 -4.75 13.46 -2.91
N ALA A 8 -5.31 12.44 -2.22
CA ALA A 8 -5.44 12.47 -0.76
C ALA A 8 -4.09 12.48 -0.03
N THR A 9 -3.01 12.01 -0.67
CA THR A 9 -1.65 12.08 -0.10
C THR A 9 -1.01 13.42 -0.43
N TYR A 10 -0.61 14.16 0.59
CA TYR A 10 0.00 15.49 0.46
C TYR A 10 1.30 15.61 1.25
N LYS A 11 2.13 16.54 0.87
CA LYS A 11 3.31 16.97 1.63
C LYS A 11 3.01 18.35 2.24
N ALA A 12 3.14 18.45 3.55
CA ALA A 12 2.98 19.72 4.26
C ALA A 12 4.26 20.57 4.18
N ASP A 13 4.16 21.86 4.50
CA ASP A 13 5.27 22.82 4.43
C ASP A 13 6.46 22.45 5.33
N ASP A 14 6.20 21.75 6.43
CA ASP A 14 7.23 21.20 7.32
C ASP A 14 7.88 19.91 6.80
N GLY A 15 7.60 19.52 5.58
CA GLY A 15 8.16 18.33 4.93
C GLY A 15 7.47 17.01 5.32
N SER A 16 6.54 17.01 6.24
CA SER A 16 5.80 15.79 6.59
C SER A 16 4.83 15.39 5.48
N VAL A 17 4.62 14.08 5.35
CA VAL A 17 3.65 13.52 4.40
C VAL A 17 2.42 13.05 5.16
N GLY A 18 1.26 13.57 4.81
CA GLY A 18 -0.04 13.23 5.37
C GLY A 18 -0.96 12.53 4.37
N ILE A 19 -2.06 12.01 4.89
CA ILE A 19 -3.18 11.50 4.10
C ILE A 19 -4.43 12.21 4.58
N ASP A 20 -5.12 12.88 3.67
CA ASP A 20 -6.40 13.52 3.94
C ASP A 20 -7.49 12.44 3.97
N PRO A 21 -8.13 12.23 5.13
CA PRO A 21 -9.17 11.20 5.24
C PRO A 21 -10.44 11.54 4.46
N GLU A 22 -10.71 12.80 4.16
CA GLU A 22 -11.92 13.20 3.44
C GLU A 22 -11.83 12.84 1.96
N HIS A 23 -10.63 13.00 1.37
CA HIS A 23 -10.36 12.66 -0.02
C HIS A 23 -9.94 11.20 -0.22
N CYS A 24 -9.62 10.46 0.86
CA CYS A 24 -9.14 9.08 0.75
C CYS A 24 -10.28 8.08 0.50
N ILE A 25 -10.24 7.40 -0.63
CA ILE A 25 -11.19 6.34 -1.01
C ILE A 25 -10.80 4.94 -0.55
N GLY A 26 -9.67 4.78 0.17
CA GLY A 26 -9.23 3.49 0.69
C GLY A 26 -8.70 2.49 -0.35
N CYS A 27 -8.31 2.94 -1.55
CA CYS A 27 -7.85 2.07 -2.63
C CYS A 27 -6.55 1.30 -2.34
N GLY A 28 -5.73 1.78 -1.38
CA GLY A 28 -4.47 1.14 -1.00
C GLY A 28 -3.26 1.46 -1.87
N GLY A 29 -3.39 2.20 -2.96
CA GLY A 29 -2.28 2.52 -3.87
C GLY A 29 -1.06 3.15 -3.18
N CYS A 30 -1.28 4.05 -2.22
CA CYS A 30 -0.20 4.66 -1.43
C CYS A 30 0.49 3.67 -0.46
N ILE A 31 -0.22 2.62 -0.02
CA ILE A 31 0.34 1.56 0.83
C ILE A 31 1.29 0.70 0.00
N GLU A 32 0.84 0.31 -1.18
CA GLU A 32 1.61 -0.49 -2.12
C GLU A 32 2.85 0.26 -2.64
N ALA A 33 2.72 1.55 -2.91
CA ALA A 33 3.81 2.38 -3.44
C ALA A 33 4.83 2.81 -2.38
N CYS A 34 4.54 2.65 -1.08
CA CYS A 34 5.45 3.11 -0.03
C CYS A 34 6.65 2.17 0.15
N PRO A 35 7.89 2.59 -0.17
CA PRO A 35 9.05 1.73 -0.03
C PRO A 35 9.39 1.39 1.42
N TYR A 36 8.90 2.21 2.37
CA TYR A 36 9.11 2.02 3.80
C TYR A 36 8.04 1.18 4.48
N GLY A 37 6.93 0.87 3.81
CA GLY A 37 5.76 0.25 4.43
C GLY A 37 5.16 1.13 5.54
N ALA A 38 5.33 2.46 5.45
CA ALA A 38 4.92 3.39 6.50
C ALA A 38 3.41 3.72 6.48
N SER A 39 2.72 3.40 5.39
CA SER A 39 1.27 3.57 5.27
C SER A 39 0.57 2.24 5.52
N TYR A 40 -0.59 2.30 6.16
CA TYR A 40 -1.40 1.11 6.47
C TYR A 40 -2.88 1.41 6.24
N LYS A 41 -3.69 0.37 6.18
CA LYS A 41 -5.14 0.51 6.10
C LYS A 41 -5.72 0.54 7.50
N HIS A 42 -6.43 1.61 7.84
CA HIS A 42 -7.10 1.76 9.13
C HIS A 42 -8.30 0.81 9.19
N GLN A 43 -8.34 -0.07 10.20
CA GLN A 43 -9.29 -1.19 10.25
C GLN A 43 -10.75 -0.73 10.39
N VAL A 44 -11.00 0.38 11.08
CA VAL A 44 -12.36 0.88 11.31
C VAL A 44 -12.87 1.70 10.11
N THR A 45 -12.05 2.61 9.59
CA THR A 45 -12.46 3.52 8.52
C THR A 45 -12.26 2.94 7.11
N GLY A 46 -11.46 1.89 6.97
CA GLY A 46 -11.06 1.31 5.69
C GLY A 46 -10.19 2.21 4.82
N ARG A 47 -9.82 3.40 5.30
CA ARG A 47 -8.99 4.37 4.60
C ARG A 47 -7.50 4.14 4.88
N ALA A 48 -6.64 4.63 4.01
CA ALA A 48 -5.22 4.62 4.28
C ALA A 48 -4.87 5.61 5.39
N ASP A 49 -3.92 5.24 6.24
CA ASP A 49 -3.41 6.10 7.30
C ASP A 49 -1.91 5.90 7.49
N LYS A 50 -1.26 6.82 8.16
CA LYS A 50 0.17 6.80 8.48
C LYS A 50 0.47 7.74 9.65
N CYS A 51 1.71 7.67 10.16
CA CYS A 51 2.18 8.62 11.17
C CYS A 51 2.06 10.07 10.66
N ASP A 52 1.40 10.91 11.43
CA ASP A 52 1.20 12.34 11.22
C ASP A 52 1.87 13.21 12.30
N TYR A 53 2.81 12.62 13.04
CA TYR A 53 3.44 13.22 14.21
C TYR A 53 2.46 13.61 15.32
N CYS A 54 1.34 12.89 15.43
CA CYS A 54 0.24 13.14 16.36
C CYS A 54 -0.46 14.50 16.17
N ARG A 55 -0.35 15.14 15.02
CA ARG A 55 -0.95 16.48 14.76
C ARG A 55 -2.47 16.49 14.91
N ARG A 56 -3.13 15.41 14.45
CA ARG A 56 -4.60 15.30 14.55
C ARG A 56 -5.05 15.07 15.98
N ALA A 57 -4.28 14.32 16.76
CA ALA A 57 -4.63 13.98 18.12
C ALA A 57 -4.24 15.06 19.14
N THR A 58 -3.03 15.61 19.00
CA THR A 58 -2.43 16.58 19.94
C THR A 58 -1.67 17.66 19.18
N PRO A 59 -2.37 18.60 18.52
CA PRO A 59 -1.72 19.66 17.76
C PRO A 59 -0.76 20.49 18.62
N GLY A 60 0.46 20.74 18.11
CA GLY A 60 1.48 21.55 18.78
C GLY A 60 2.18 20.89 19.97
N GLN A 61 1.84 19.64 20.28
CA GLN A 61 2.51 18.89 21.34
C GLN A 61 3.58 17.94 20.77
N VAL A 62 4.50 17.56 21.65
CA VAL A 62 5.49 16.52 21.33
C VAL A 62 4.77 15.19 21.07
N PRO A 63 5.11 14.45 20.01
CA PRO A 63 4.47 13.19 19.66
C PRO A 63 4.51 12.18 20.82
N ALA A 64 3.42 11.41 20.99
CA ALA A 64 3.29 10.45 22.07
C ALA A 64 4.44 9.42 22.13
N CYS A 65 4.93 8.98 20.98
CA CYS A 65 6.05 8.02 20.91
C CYS A 65 7.38 8.59 21.45
N VAL A 66 7.52 9.90 21.46
CA VAL A 66 8.66 10.60 22.07
C VAL A 66 8.46 10.73 23.58
N GLN A 67 7.24 11.12 23.99
CA GLN A 67 6.90 11.30 25.40
C GLN A 67 7.01 10.00 26.21
N VAL A 68 6.52 8.88 25.66
CA VAL A 68 6.52 7.58 26.36
C VAL A 68 7.80 6.79 26.23
N CYS A 69 8.82 7.30 25.51
CA CYS A 69 10.06 6.58 25.31
C CYS A 69 10.90 6.48 26.60
N PRO A 70 11.00 5.32 27.25
CA PRO A 70 11.65 5.20 28.56
C PRO A 70 13.15 5.47 28.48
N VAL A 71 13.78 5.15 27.35
CA VAL A 71 15.23 5.36 27.10
C VAL A 71 15.54 6.70 26.44
N ARG A 72 14.51 7.53 26.19
CA ARG A 72 14.63 8.86 25.55
C ARG A 72 15.49 8.87 24.28
N CYS A 73 15.43 7.81 23.50
CA CYS A 73 16.21 7.69 22.26
C CYS A 73 15.56 8.42 21.06
N ARG A 74 14.43 9.05 21.25
CA ARG A 74 13.72 9.80 20.21
C ARG A 74 13.75 11.28 20.51
N VAL A 75 14.21 12.07 19.55
CA VAL A 75 14.19 13.52 19.59
C VAL A 75 13.24 13.99 18.47
N PHE A 76 12.41 14.97 18.75
CA PHE A 76 11.48 15.54 17.80
C PHE A 76 11.50 17.06 17.89
N GLY A 77 11.53 17.74 16.77
CA GLY A 77 11.53 19.19 16.70
C GLY A 77 11.81 19.67 15.29
N ASP A 78 12.21 20.93 15.20
CA ASP A 78 12.51 21.63 13.95
C ASP A 78 14.04 21.56 13.68
N ALA A 79 14.40 20.90 12.58
CA ALA A 79 15.80 20.77 12.16
C ALA A 79 16.38 22.07 11.59
N ASP A 80 15.53 22.98 11.15
CA ASP A 80 15.94 24.27 10.55
C ASP A 80 16.15 25.36 11.60
N ASN A 81 15.63 25.13 12.83
CA ASN A 81 15.87 26.04 13.96
C ASN A 81 17.13 25.64 14.75
N PRO A 82 18.21 26.43 14.73
CA PRO A 82 19.47 26.10 15.38
C PRO A 82 19.36 25.94 16.91
N ASP A 83 18.37 26.55 17.52
CA ASP A 83 18.11 26.47 18.97
C ASP A 83 17.30 25.24 19.36
N ASP A 84 16.78 24.49 18.39
CA ASP A 84 16.01 23.27 18.66
C ASP A 84 16.92 22.10 19.06
N PRO A 85 16.48 21.22 19.98
CA PRO A 85 17.20 20.01 20.35
C PRO A 85 17.55 19.09 19.16
N VAL A 86 16.70 19.05 18.13
CA VAL A 86 16.94 18.24 16.91
C VAL A 86 18.11 18.79 16.12
N ALA A 87 18.13 20.11 15.85
CA ALA A 87 19.23 20.75 15.10
C ALA A 87 20.57 20.55 15.83
N ARG A 88 20.61 20.74 17.14
CA ARG A 88 21.79 20.48 17.97
C ARG A 88 22.22 19.02 17.95
N ALA A 89 21.27 18.09 17.99
CA ALA A 89 21.57 16.65 17.94
C ALA A 89 22.16 16.25 16.58
N LEU A 90 21.64 16.79 15.47
CA LEU A 90 22.15 16.57 14.12
C LEU A 90 23.57 17.17 13.93
N ALA A 91 23.80 18.39 14.44
CA ALA A 91 25.10 19.05 14.35
C ALA A 91 26.18 18.34 15.20
N GLY A 92 25.80 17.83 16.37
CA GLY A 92 26.72 17.21 17.32
C GLY A 92 27.00 15.72 17.10
N ASN A 93 26.27 15.05 16.21
CA ASN A 93 26.39 13.61 16.01
C ASN A 93 26.46 13.25 14.53
N ARG A 94 27.21 12.16 14.24
CA ARG A 94 27.09 11.52 12.93
C ARG A 94 25.66 10.99 12.77
N HIS A 95 25.03 11.27 11.64
CA HIS A 95 23.69 10.80 11.36
C HIS A 95 23.59 10.19 9.98
N VAL A 96 22.63 9.29 9.79
CA VAL A 96 22.34 8.62 8.53
C VAL A 96 20.84 8.67 8.25
N TYR A 97 20.53 8.83 6.99
CA TYR A 97 19.17 8.69 6.47
C TYR A 97 19.04 7.34 5.78
N VAL A 98 17.93 6.67 5.98
CA VAL A 98 17.64 5.42 5.26
C VAL A 98 16.90 5.79 3.99
N VAL A 99 17.61 5.71 2.86
CA VAL A 99 17.06 6.00 1.54
C VAL A 99 17.10 4.71 0.72
N PRO A 100 15.95 4.20 0.24
CA PRO A 100 15.93 3.07 -0.67
C PRO A 100 16.71 3.39 -1.95
N PRO A 101 17.48 2.43 -2.52
CA PRO A 101 18.35 2.69 -3.66
C PRO A 101 17.63 3.21 -4.91
N ASP A 102 16.34 2.86 -5.06
CA ASP A 102 15.54 3.21 -6.22
C ASP A 102 14.67 4.46 -6.01
N PHE A 103 14.80 5.14 -4.84
CA PHE A 103 13.93 6.25 -4.47
C PHE A 103 14.70 7.39 -3.82
N ASP A 104 14.66 8.58 -4.39
CA ASP A 104 15.10 9.82 -3.73
C ASP A 104 13.95 10.40 -2.89
N SER A 105 13.69 9.77 -1.74
CA SER A 105 12.55 10.09 -0.87
C SER A 105 12.78 11.28 0.06
N LYS A 106 14.05 11.74 0.23
CA LYS A 106 14.46 12.83 1.14
C LYS A 106 13.76 12.71 2.51
N PRO A 107 14.01 11.60 3.25
CA PRO A 107 13.34 11.37 4.53
C PRO A 107 13.76 12.39 5.57
N THR A 108 12.84 12.77 6.45
CA THR A 108 13.11 13.65 7.60
C THR A 108 13.53 12.89 8.86
N LEU A 109 13.43 11.55 8.85
CA LEU A 109 13.89 10.70 9.95
C LEU A 109 15.37 10.40 9.81
N ALA A 110 16.17 10.87 10.75
CA ALA A 110 17.60 10.59 10.85
C ALA A 110 17.89 9.61 11.99
N TYR A 111 18.87 8.75 11.80
CA TYR A 111 19.41 7.87 12.84
C TYR A 111 20.76 8.39 13.29
N LEU A 112 20.86 8.78 14.58
CA LEU A 112 22.11 9.29 15.15
C LEU A 112 23.03 8.13 15.49
N ASN A 113 24.33 8.29 15.14
CA ASN A 113 25.39 7.32 15.40
C ASN A 113 25.11 5.91 14.85
N GLY A 114 24.13 5.80 13.93
CA GLY A 114 23.80 4.56 13.24
C GLY A 114 24.76 4.22 12.11
N THR A 115 24.81 2.97 11.74
CA THR A 115 25.33 2.52 10.45
C THR A 115 24.18 2.46 9.46
N THR A 116 24.45 2.72 8.18
CA THR A 116 23.46 2.50 7.14
C THR A 116 23.04 1.03 7.16
N PRO A 117 21.76 0.69 7.39
CA PRO A 117 21.35 -0.71 7.36
C PRO A 117 21.62 -1.25 5.96
N THR A 118 22.48 -2.24 5.83
CA THR A 118 22.70 -2.97 4.58
C THR A 118 21.51 -3.86 4.24
N ASP A 119 20.75 -4.25 5.28
CA ASP A 119 19.61 -5.14 5.20
C ASP A 119 18.36 -4.46 5.78
N TRP A 120 18.01 -3.29 5.24
CA TRP A 120 16.69 -2.74 5.57
C TRP A 120 15.64 -3.79 5.19
N PRO A 121 14.64 -4.08 6.06
CA PRO A 121 13.62 -5.02 5.71
C PRO A 121 12.93 -4.52 4.45
N ARG A 122 13.39 -5.02 3.31
CA ARG A 122 12.62 -5.00 2.08
C ARG A 122 11.25 -5.53 2.46
N ARG A 123 10.18 -5.06 1.82
CA ARG A 123 8.84 -5.64 1.95
C ARG A 123 9.00 -7.11 2.27
N LYS A 124 8.44 -7.54 3.41
CA LYS A 124 8.53 -8.94 3.88
C LYS A 124 8.47 -9.82 2.66
N ASP A 125 9.53 -10.53 2.38
CA ASP A 125 9.62 -11.42 1.24
C ASP A 125 8.33 -12.21 1.23
N VAL A 126 7.59 -12.12 0.14
CA VAL A 126 6.32 -12.84 -0.01
C VAL A 126 6.67 -14.29 0.30
N PRO A 127 6.01 -14.93 1.29
CA PRO A 127 6.33 -16.30 1.64
C PRO A 127 6.49 -17.13 0.37
N PRO A 128 7.51 -17.99 0.26
CA PRO A 128 7.82 -18.70 -0.98
C PRO A 128 6.59 -19.46 -1.55
N ALA A 129 5.68 -19.87 -0.67
CA ALA A 129 4.39 -20.41 -1.08
C ALA A 129 3.52 -19.42 -1.86
N LEU A 130 3.53 -18.13 -1.50
CA LEU A 130 2.78 -17.08 -2.22
C LEU A 130 3.55 -16.55 -3.45
N ALA A 131 4.88 -16.58 -3.42
CA ALA A 131 5.70 -16.24 -4.58
C ALA A 131 5.48 -17.25 -5.72
N ALA A 132 5.22 -18.51 -5.40
CA ALA A 132 4.89 -19.56 -6.37
C ALA A 132 3.51 -19.35 -7.05
N ILE A 133 2.61 -18.58 -6.43
CA ILE A 133 1.28 -18.27 -6.99
C ILE A 133 1.36 -17.18 -8.08
N GLY A 134 2.41 -16.35 -8.09
CA GLY A 134 2.61 -15.32 -9.11
C GLY A 134 2.54 -15.84 -10.54
N PRO A 135 3.35 -16.84 -10.94
CA PRO A 135 3.26 -17.47 -12.26
C PRO A 135 1.95 -18.24 -12.47
N LEU A 136 1.39 -18.83 -11.41
CA LEU A 136 0.09 -19.51 -11.46
C LEU A 136 -1.06 -18.56 -11.78
N SER A 137 -0.97 -17.30 -11.35
CA SER A 137 -1.98 -16.28 -11.68
C SER A 137 -2.08 -15.99 -13.17
N SER A 138 -0.99 -16.06 -13.90
CA SER A 138 -0.97 -15.90 -15.37
C SER A 138 -1.61 -17.08 -16.06
N VAL A 139 -1.35 -18.29 -15.56
CA VAL A 139 -1.96 -19.53 -16.04
C VAL A 139 -3.47 -19.52 -15.76
N VAL A 140 -3.88 -19.16 -14.54
CA VAL A 140 -5.30 -19.04 -14.16
C VAL A 140 -6.02 -17.98 -14.98
N LYS A 141 -5.37 -16.84 -15.28
CA LYS A 141 -5.94 -15.82 -16.18
C LYS A 141 -6.10 -16.34 -17.62
N ALA A 142 -5.13 -17.10 -18.13
CA ALA A 142 -5.21 -17.69 -19.45
C ALA A 142 -6.33 -18.73 -19.54
N PHE A 143 -6.43 -19.66 -18.58
CA PHE A 143 -7.49 -20.66 -18.54
C PHE A 143 -8.86 -20.04 -18.24
N GLY A 144 -8.94 -19.04 -17.36
CA GLY A 144 -10.16 -18.28 -17.09
C GLY A 144 -10.66 -17.55 -18.33
N GLY A 145 -9.75 -16.94 -19.11
CA GLY A 145 -10.07 -16.33 -20.40
C GLY A 145 -10.63 -17.35 -21.40
N LEU A 146 -9.97 -18.51 -21.52
CA LEU A 146 -10.42 -19.58 -22.42
C LEU A 146 -11.80 -20.13 -22.04
N ALA A 147 -12.05 -20.32 -20.74
CA ALA A 147 -13.34 -20.75 -20.23
C ALA A 147 -14.44 -19.71 -20.52
N LEU A 148 -14.13 -18.43 -20.34
CA LEU A 148 -15.06 -17.33 -20.64
C LEU A 148 -15.41 -17.29 -22.14
N PHE A 149 -14.43 -17.45 -23.03
CA PHE A 149 -14.65 -17.55 -24.47
C PHE A 149 -15.50 -18.78 -24.82
N GLY A 150 -15.28 -19.91 -24.15
CA GLY A 150 -16.11 -21.11 -24.32
C GLY A 150 -17.56 -20.88 -23.94
N VAL A 151 -17.81 -20.28 -22.80
CA VAL A 151 -19.17 -19.92 -22.33
C VAL A 151 -19.86 -18.93 -23.29
N ILE A 152 -19.15 -17.89 -23.72
CA ILE A 152 -19.65 -16.92 -24.70
C ILE A 152 -19.96 -17.63 -26.02
N GLY A 153 -19.10 -18.52 -26.49
CA GLY A 153 -19.30 -19.29 -27.73
C GLY A 153 -20.56 -20.16 -27.67
N VAL A 154 -20.81 -20.83 -26.54
CA VAL A 154 -22.03 -21.61 -26.31
C VAL A 154 -23.27 -20.70 -26.32
N PHE A 155 -23.20 -19.54 -25.66
CA PHE A 155 -24.30 -18.57 -25.63
C PHE A 155 -24.60 -18.00 -27.02
N VAL A 156 -23.59 -17.62 -27.77
CA VAL A 156 -23.74 -17.14 -29.17
C VAL A 156 -24.33 -18.22 -30.06
N LYS A 157 -23.85 -19.47 -29.90
CA LYS A 157 -24.41 -20.60 -30.62
C LYS A 157 -25.89 -20.84 -30.31
N GLN A 158 -26.31 -20.72 -29.04
CA GLN A 158 -27.71 -20.85 -28.65
C GLN A 158 -28.60 -19.69 -29.17
N LEU A 159 -28.06 -18.49 -29.23
CA LEU A 159 -28.77 -17.30 -29.71
C LEU A 159 -28.95 -17.32 -31.24
N PHE A 160 -27.92 -17.72 -31.97
CA PHE A 160 -27.94 -17.63 -33.44
C PHE A 160 -28.21 -18.98 -34.14
N TRP A 161 -28.09 -20.12 -33.43
CA TRP A 161 -28.34 -21.46 -33.94
C TRP A 161 -29.07 -22.30 -32.87
N PRO A 162 -30.36 -22.05 -32.59
CA PRO A 162 -31.12 -22.91 -31.70
C PRO A 162 -31.15 -24.31 -32.31
N SER A 163 -30.59 -25.29 -31.61
CA SER A 163 -30.72 -26.69 -32.01
C SER A 163 -32.19 -27.09 -31.88
N ASP A 164 -32.77 -27.48 -33.00
CA ASP A 164 -34.12 -28.02 -33.13
C ASP A 164 -34.17 -29.40 -32.46
N SER A 165 -34.34 -29.41 -31.14
CA SER A 165 -34.51 -30.62 -30.33
C SER A 165 -35.94 -30.66 -29.81
N GLY A 166 -36.86 -31.07 -30.65
CA GLY A 166 -38.24 -31.18 -30.26
C GLY A 166 -39.15 -31.86 -31.30
N LYS A 167 -38.78 -33.06 -31.79
CA LYS A 167 -39.77 -33.99 -32.29
C LYS A 167 -40.07 -35.04 -31.23
N PRO A 168 -41.25 -35.05 -30.64
CA PRO A 168 -41.71 -36.21 -29.85
C PRO A 168 -41.91 -37.39 -30.82
N SER A 169 -41.23 -38.50 -30.53
CA SER A 169 -41.47 -39.76 -31.23
C SER A 169 -42.84 -40.25 -30.86
N GLU A 170 -43.75 -40.13 -31.81
CA GLU A 170 -45.06 -40.79 -31.79
C GLU A 170 -44.84 -42.31 -31.80
N LYS A 171 -45.00 -42.94 -30.66
CA LYS A 171 -45.15 -44.40 -30.53
C LYS A 171 -46.55 -44.75 -30.96
N GLY A 172 -46.68 -45.25 -32.18
CA GLY A 172 -47.90 -45.82 -32.65
C GLY A 172 -48.25 -47.11 -31.86
N ASP A 173 -49.39 -47.05 -31.21
CA ASP A 173 -50.15 -48.23 -30.82
C ASP A 173 -50.67 -48.93 -32.05
N ARG A 174 -50.55 -50.21 -32.09
CA ARG A 174 -51.33 -51.12 -32.93
C ARG A 174 -51.63 -52.42 -32.16
N PRO A 175 -52.73 -53.02 -32.48
CA PRO A 175 -53.72 -53.71 -31.68
C PRO A 175 -53.30 -55.09 -31.22
#